data_774266752888fa0d968deb5d436c5af4
#
_entry.id   774266752888fa0d968deb5d436c5af4
#
_cell.length_a   1.000
_cell.length_b   1.000
_cell.length_c   1.000
_cell.angle_alpha   90.00
_cell.angle_beta   90.00
_cell.angle_gamma   90.00
#
_symmetry.space_group_name_H-M   'P 1'
#
loop_
_entity.id
_entity.type
_entity.pdbx_description
1 polymer ?
#
loop_
_entity_poly.entity_id
_entity_poly.type
_entity_poly.pdbx_seq_one_letter_code
_entity_poly.pdbx_strand_id
1 'polypeptide(L)'
;MNKILLFWLFSMNLLFAQSKIISLYPGSVPGLKPGINVKEDVKVGETDGITRLRDITVPTLTVFSPKNKTSDAAVIICPGGGYYILAWDHEGTSVGEWFAKRGVTAFVLKYRLPQPELFENSEIRPLQDLQQAIRYVRKNASVYKISPSKIGVMGFSAGGHLAATASTHFGHQVGEIVDPDVSVRPDFSILMYPVISFTDGLAHLGSRENLLNKNITVEKIKEYSNELQVKKDTPPAFLVHTIDDGVLVGNSIEYVKALKSKEIPAEMHIYDKGGHGFSMKKSNTGPVAKWPDRLAEWMQEHNWMK
;
A
#
# COMPACT_ATOMS: atom_id res chain seq x y z
N MET A 1 25.51 -54.22 31.38
CA MET A 1 24.51 -53.96 30.32
C MET A 1 24.17 -52.49 30.31
N ASN A 2 24.89 -51.71 29.48
CA ASN A 2 24.66 -50.25 29.38
C ASN A 2 23.65 -49.97 28.27
N LYS A 3 22.50 -49.43 28.61
CA LYS A 3 21.49 -48.98 27.61
C LYS A 3 21.85 -47.54 27.20
N ILE A 4 22.31 -47.39 25.94
CA ILE A 4 22.52 -46.10 25.28
C ILE A 4 21.14 -45.61 24.80
N LEU A 5 20.63 -44.53 25.42
CA LEU A 5 19.44 -43.80 24.94
C LEU A 5 19.88 -42.87 23.81
N LEU A 6 19.51 -43.19 22.57
CA LEU A 6 19.68 -42.25 21.43
C LEU A 6 18.56 -41.20 21.48
N PHE A 7 18.90 -39.97 21.83
CA PHE A 7 18.01 -38.82 21.65
C PHE A 7 18.05 -38.39 20.17
N TRP A 8 16.94 -38.57 19.47
CA TRP A 8 16.73 -37.96 18.15
C TRP A 8 16.32 -36.52 18.33
N LEU A 9 17.26 -35.60 18.10
CA LEU A 9 16.95 -34.15 17.93
C LEU A 9 16.27 -33.95 16.58
N PHE A 10 14.94 -33.85 16.60
CA PHE A 10 14.18 -33.35 15.46
C PHE A 10 14.44 -31.83 15.35
N SER A 11 15.38 -31.44 14.51
CA SER A 11 15.54 -30.05 14.10
C SER A 11 14.35 -29.68 13.20
N MET A 12 13.36 -29.01 13.78
CA MET A 12 12.26 -28.39 13.07
C MET A 12 12.84 -27.22 12.26
N ASN A 13 13.24 -27.50 11.02
CA ASN A 13 13.56 -26.46 10.05
C ASN A 13 12.27 -25.66 9.80
N LEU A 14 12.15 -24.50 10.45
CA LEU A 14 11.21 -23.44 10.08
C LEU A 14 11.65 -22.91 8.71
N LEU A 15 11.22 -23.57 7.65
CA LEU A 15 11.28 -23.04 6.29
C LEU A 15 10.35 -21.82 6.24
N PHE A 16 10.90 -20.66 6.56
CA PHE A 16 10.29 -19.41 6.13
C PHE A 16 10.26 -19.47 4.61
N ALA A 17 9.08 -19.36 4.01
CA ALA A 17 8.97 -19.19 2.58
C ALA A 17 9.78 -17.93 2.21
N GLN A 18 10.87 -18.13 1.45
CA GLN A 18 11.75 -17.05 1.05
C GLN A 18 10.92 -16.06 0.23
N SER A 19 10.77 -14.84 0.71
CA SER A 19 10.00 -13.80 0.01
C SER A 19 10.71 -13.48 -1.30
N LYS A 20 10.01 -13.68 -2.43
CA LYS A 20 10.54 -13.36 -3.75
C LYS A 20 10.48 -11.86 -3.94
N ILE A 21 11.61 -11.23 -4.28
CA ILE A 21 11.68 -9.80 -4.64
C ILE A 21 11.71 -9.70 -6.17
N ILE A 22 10.88 -8.82 -6.72
CA ILE A 22 10.71 -8.59 -8.15
C ILE A 22 10.99 -7.14 -8.45
N SER A 23 11.91 -6.87 -9.39
CA SER A 23 12.08 -5.53 -9.93
C SER A 23 10.87 -5.16 -10.80
N LEU A 24 10.31 -3.96 -10.60
CA LEU A 24 9.18 -3.50 -11.41
C LEU A 24 9.58 -3.15 -12.85
N TYR A 25 10.83 -2.77 -13.05
CA TYR A 25 11.38 -2.40 -14.35
C TYR A 25 12.61 -3.27 -14.63
N PRO A 26 12.48 -4.26 -15.52
CA PRO A 26 13.62 -5.08 -15.93
C PRO A 26 14.51 -4.28 -16.89
N GLY A 27 15.44 -3.50 -16.40
CA GLY A 27 16.30 -2.62 -17.19
C GLY A 27 16.46 -1.26 -16.55
N SER A 28 16.41 -0.19 -17.32
CA SER A 28 16.47 1.18 -16.80
C SER A 28 15.20 1.56 -16.07
N VAL A 29 15.34 2.23 -14.93
CA VAL A 29 14.20 2.75 -14.17
C VAL A 29 13.74 4.07 -14.81
N PRO A 30 12.47 4.18 -15.24
CA PRO A 30 11.99 5.36 -15.95
C PRO A 30 12.16 6.64 -15.13
N GLY A 31 12.66 7.71 -15.75
CA GLY A 31 12.82 9.02 -15.14
C GLY A 31 13.88 9.14 -14.06
N LEU A 32 14.70 8.11 -13.83
CA LEU A 32 15.91 8.24 -13.01
C LEU A 32 16.90 9.15 -13.76
N LYS A 33 17.36 10.20 -13.09
CA LYS A 33 18.29 11.17 -13.71
C LYS A 33 19.64 10.52 -14.05
N PRO A 34 20.29 10.92 -15.16
CA PRO A 34 21.61 10.40 -15.51
C PRO A 34 22.65 10.67 -14.41
N GLY A 35 23.54 9.71 -14.19
CA GLY A 35 24.63 9.83 -13.22
C GLY A 35 24.26 9.65 -11.77
N ILE A 36 22.99 9.40 -11.46
CA ILE A 36 22.56 9.10 -10.09
C ILE A 36 23.13 7.74 -9.66
N ASN A 37 23.94 7.77 -8.62
CA ASN A 37 24.50 6.60 -7.94
C ASN A 37 24.30 6.78 -6.42
N VAL A 38 23.06 6.66 -5.98
CA VAL A 38 22.67 6.81 -4.58
C VAL A 38 22.30 5.45 -4.02
N LYS A 39 22.86 5.13 -2.86
CA LYS A 39 22.50 3.92 -2.12
C LYS A 39 21.21 4.19 -1.33
N GLU A 40 20.31 3.24 -1.38
CA GLU A 40 19.08 3.27 -0.58
C GLU A 40 19.41 3.46 0.90
N ASP A 41 18.79 4.45 1.53
CA ASP A 41 18.93 4.72 2.97
C ASP A 41 17.94 3.84 3.75
N VAL A 42 18.47 2.99 4.62
CA VAL A 42 17.71 2.06 5.46
C VAL A 42 18.01 2.38 6.92
N LYS A 43 17.01 2.87 7.64
CA LYS A 43 17.14 3.20 9.08
C LYS A 43 16.12 2.45 9.90
N VAL A 44 16.57 1.87 11.01
CA VAL A 44 15.69 1.32 12.04
C VAL A 44 15.56 2.33 13.16
N GLY A 45 14.35 2.73 13.51
CA GLY A 45 14.11 3.69 14.59
C GLY A 45 14.53 3.11 15.94
N GLU A 46 15.32 3.86 16.69
CA GLU A 46 15.86 3.43 17.99
C GLU A 46 14.76 3.22 19.05
N THR A 47 13.71 4.02 19.00
CA THR A 47 12.61 3.99 19.99
C THR A 47 11.43 3.14 19.60
N ASP A 48 11.12 3.05 18.30
CA ASP A 48 9.92 2.38 17.79
C ASP A 48 10.22 1.11 17.00
N GLY A 49 11.49 0.85 16.68
CA GLY A 49 11.95 -0.32 15.92
C GLY A 49 11.46 -0.36 14.47
N ILE A 50 10.88 0.74 13.96
CA ILE A 50 10.32 0.78 12.61
C ILE A 50 11.44 0.95 11.58
N THR A 51 11.48 0.07 10.60
CA THR A 51 12.36 0.19 9.43
C THR A 51 11.83 1.25 8.47
N ARG A 52 12.64 2.25 8.18
CA ARG A 52 12.34 3.35 7.26
C ARG A 52 13.27 3.28 6.05
N LEU A 53 12.67 3.31 4.86
CA LEU A 53 13.42 3.32 3.60
C LEU A 53 13.30 4.69 2.94
N ARG A 54 14.42 5.16 2.38
CA ARG A 54 14.49 6.39 1.59
C ARG A 54 15.49 6.20 0.44
N ASP A 55 15.54 7.17 -0.47
CA ASP A 55 16.46 7.19 -1.62
C ASP A 55 16.32 5.95 -2.51
N ILE A 56 15.07 5.53 -2.71
CA ILE A 56 14.70 4.32 -3.46
C ILE A 56 14.85 4.61 -4.95
N THR A 57 15.91 4.10 -5.56
CA THR A 57 16.14 4.23 -7.01
C THR A 57 15.67 3.02 -7.81
N VAL A 58 15.47 1.87 -7.15
CA VAL A 58 14.97 0.63 -7.78
C VAL A 58 13.68 0.18 -7.08
N PRO A 59 12.51 0.49 -7.66
CA PRO A 59 11.24 0.04 -7.09
C PRO A 59 11.05 -1.46 -7.29
N THR A 60 10.51 -2.11 -6.25
CA THR A 60 10.35 -3.58 -6.21
C THR A 60 9.03 -4.00 -5.60
N LEU A 61 8.61 -5.24 -5.92
CA LEU A 61 7.55 -5.95 -5.23
C LEU A 61 8.15 -7.08 -4.39
N THR A 62 7.87 -7.11 -3.10
CA THR A 62 8.15 -8.26 -2.23
C THR A 62 6.90 -9.12 -2.14
N VAL A 63 7.00 -10.39 -2.56
CA VAL A 63 5.86 -11.31 -2.67
C VAL A 63 5.70 -12.11 -1.38
N PHE A 64 4.51 -12.11 -0.82
CA PHE A 64 4.08 -12.93 0.29
C PHE A 64 3.06 -13.96 -0.20
N SER A 65 3.56 -15.16 -0.52
CA SER A 65 2.71 -16.26 -0.98
C SER A 65 2.18 -17.06 0.20
N PRO A 66 0.87 -17.36 0.27
CA PRO A 66 0.31 -18.20 1.32
C PRO A 66 0.80 -19.65 1.19
N LYS A 67 1.14 -20.30 2.31
CA LYS A 67 1.41 -21.75 2.35
C LYS A 67 0.15 -22.55 1.96
N ASN A 68 -0.98 -22.17 2.55
CA ASN A 68 -2.30 -22.73 2.23
C ASN A 68 -3.12 -21.64 1.54
N LYS A 69 -3.12 -21.65 0.20
CA LYS A 69 -3.87 -20.68 -0.58
C LYS A 69 -5.36 -21.01 -0.56
N THR A 70 -6.17 -20.10 -0.04
CA THR A 70 -7.63 -20.26 0.04
C THR A 70 -8.40 -19.22 -0.77
N SER A 71 -7.71 -18.17 -1.22
CA SER A 71 -8.31 -17.09 -2.02
C SER A 71 -7.60 -16.91 -3.35
N ASP A 72 -8.35 -16.57 -4.38
CA ASP A 72 -7.86 -16.13 -5.69
C ASP A 72 -7.67 -14.60 -5.79
N ALA A 73 -7.90 -13.86 -4.71
CA ALA A 73 -7.58 -12.43 -4.66
C ALA A 73 -6.10 -12.17 -4.35
N ALA A 74 -5.68 -10.94 -4.66
CA ALA A 74 -4.37 -10.42 -4.28
C ALA A 74 -4.47 -8.97 -3.81
N VAL A 75 -3.52 -8.56 -2.96
CA VAL A 75 -3.43 -7.19 -2.44
C VAL A 75 -2.03 -6.63 -2.67
N ILE A 76 -1.94 -5.45 -3.28
CA ILE A 76 -0.71 -4.67 -3.40
C ILE A 76 -0.70 -3.65 -2.26
N ILE A 77 0.32 -3.68 -1.42
CA ILE A 77 0.43 -2.91 -0.20
C ILE A 77 1.39 -1.76 -0.39
N CYS A 78 0.94 -0.54 -0.12
CA CYS A 78 1.68 0.71 -0.19
C CYS A 78 1.93 1.25 1.22
N PRO A 79 3.14 1.08 1.80
CA PRO A 79 3.47 1.66 3.10
C PRO A 79 3.34 3.19 3.10
N GLY A 80 3.05 3.77 4.26
CA GLY A 80 3.04 5.20 4.46
C GLY A 80 4.44 5.78 4.74
N GLY A 81 4.45 7.01 5.26
CA GLY A 81 5.67 7.75 5.59
C GLY A 81 5.74 9.15 5.01
N GLY A 82 4.57 9.79 4.78
CA GLY A 82 4.47 11.19 4.36
C GLY A 82 5.07 11.49 2.99
N TYR A 83 5.27 10.50 2.12
CA TYR A 83 6.06 10.60 0.89
C TYR A 83 7.54 10.99 1.12
N TYR A 84 8.00 10.93 2.36
CA TYR A 84 9.37 11.23 2.77
C TYR A 84 10.20 9.96 3.02
N ILE A 85 9.56 8.91 3.56
CA ILE A 85 10.11 7.57 3.77
C ILE A 85 9.05 6.51 3.45
N LEU A 86 9.43 5.23 3.46
CA LEU A 86 8.49 4.11 3.58
C LEU A 86 8.63 3.48 4.97
N ALA A 87 7.51 3.38 5.70
CA ALA A 87 7.40 2.67 6.97
C ALA A 87 7.29 1.15 6.70
N TRP A 88 8.43 0.52 6.41
CA TRP A 88 8.54 -0.72 5.64
C TRP A 88 7.97 -1.97 6.31
N ASP A 89 8.21 -2.13 7.60
CA ASP A 89 7.83 -3.35 8.32
C ASP A 89 6.36 -3.36 8.76
N HIS A 90 5.94 -2.47 9.65
CA HIS A 90 4.61 -2.52 10.26
C HIS A 90 3.46 -2.11 9.29
N GLU A 91 3.74 -1.33 8.26
CA GLU A 91 2.77 -0.96 7.20
C GLU A 91 3.01 -1.71 5.87
N GLY A 92 4.03 -2.54 5.82
CA GLY A 92 4.41 -3.32 4.65
C GLY A 92 4.51 -4.81 4.94
N THR A 93 5.71 -5.28 5.34
CA THR A 93 6.00 -6.72 5.41
C THR A 93 5.13 -7.46 6.42
N SER A 94 4.85 -6.88 7.61
CA SER A 94 3.95 -7.48 8.60
C SER A 94 2.52 -7.63 8.10
N VAL A 95 2.07 -6.70 7.26
CA VAL A 95 0.75 -6.76 6.60
C VAL A 95 0.75 -7.84 5.53
N GLY A 96 1.81 -7.93 4.72
CA GLY A 96 2.00 -8.99 3.73
C GLY A 96 1.93 -10.38 4.37
N GLU A 97 2.60 -10.56 5.51
CA GLU A 97 2.52 -11.81 6.29
C GLU A 97 1.11 -12.09 6.81
N TRP A 98 0.40 -11.06 7.27
CA TRP A 98 -0.97 -11.21 7.77
C TRP A 98 -1.92 -11.74 6.68
N PHE A 99 -1.83 -11.22 5.47
CA PHE A 99 -2.59 -11.72 4.31
C PHE A 99 -2.19 -13.16 3.93
N ALA A 100 -0.88 -13.43 3.86
CA ALA A 100 -0.39 -14.77 3.50
C ALA A 100 -0.84 -15.84 4.52
N LYS A 101 -0.84 -15.52 5.81
CA LYS A 101 -1.37 -16.41 6.87
C LYS A 101 -2.86 -16.71 6.69
N ARG A 102 -3.62 -15.83 6.02
CA ARG A 102 -5.07 -15.98 5.73
C ARG A 102 -5.36 -16.48 4.31
N GLY A 103 -4.35 -17.00 3.61
CA GLY A 103 -4.54 -17.63 2.31
C GLY A 103 -4.64 -16.66 1.12
N VAL A 104 -4.37 -15.37 1.33
CA VAL A 104 -4.37 -14.32 0.30
C VAL A 104 -2.93 -13.99 -0.12
N THR A 105 -2.67 -13.91 -1.42
CA THR A 105 -1.35 -13.46 -1.93
C THR A 105 -1.22 -11.95 -1.75
N ALA A 106 -0.11 -11.50 -1.17
CA ALA A 106 0.17 -10.08 -1.00
C ALA A 106 1.50 -9.68 -1.66
N PHE A 107 1.56 -8.43 -2.09
CA PHE A 107 2.72 -7.81 -2.73
C PHE A 107 3.01 -6.51 -2.02
N VAL A 108 4.14 -6.39 -1.34
CA VAL A 108 4.55 -5.13 -0.72
C VAL A 108 5.35 -4.32 -1.73
N LEU A 109 4.84 -3.14 -2.06
CA LEU A 109 5.45 -2.24 -3.02
C LEU A 109 6.46 -1.33 -2.33
N LYS A 110 7.73 -1.46 -2.69
CA LYS A 110 8.77 -0.48 -2.42
C LYS A 110 8.77 0.53 -3.57
N TYR A 111 7.92 1.56 -3.45
CA TYR A 111 7.78 2.59 -4.48
C TYR A 111 8.78 3.73 -4.31
N ARG A 112 9.12 4.36 -5.42
CA ARG A 112 9.97 5.56 -5.42
C ARG A 112 9.28 6.72 -4.72
N LEU A 113 10.03 7.43 -3.92
CA LEU A 113 9.58 8.67 -3.30
C LEU A 113 9.71 9.84 -4.29
N PRO A 114 8.90 10.90 -4.15
CA PRO A 114 8.89 12.04 -5.08
C PRO A 114 10.07 12.99 -4.85
N GLN A 115 11.28 12.48 -5.06
CA GLN A 115 12.56 13.18 -4.83
C GLN A 115 13.05 13.85 -6.14
N PRO A 116 12.90 15.18 -6.28
CA PRO A 116 13.28 15.88 -7.50
C PRO A 116 14.80 15.87 -7.75
N GLU A 117 15.61 15.63 -6.73
CA GLU A 117 17.04 15.43 -6.87
C GLU A 117 17.39 14.12 -7.59
N LEU A 118 16.56 13.10 -7.50
CA LEU A 118 16.78 11.78 -8.09
C LEU A 118 16.03 11.59 -9.41
N PHE A 119 14.83 12.16 -9.54
CA PHE A 119 13.92 11.84 -10.64
C PHE A 119 13.43 13.05 -11.40
N GLU A 120 13.30 12.90 -12.72
CA GLU A 120 12.49 13.80 -13.56
C GLU A 120 11.01 13.59 -13.21
N ASN A 121 10.20 14.67 -13.21
CA ASN A 121 8.77 14.62 -12.86
C ASN A 121 8.52 13.75 -11.64
N SER A 122 9.20 14.07 -10.54
CA SER A 122 9.26 13.22 -9.34
C SER A 122 7.89 12.96 -8.71
N GLU A 123 6.94 13.89 -8.83
CA GLU A 123 5.58 13.80 -8.27
C GLU A 123 4.75 12.66 -8.86
N ILE A 124 5.04 12.22 -10.09
CA ILE A 124 4.29 11.11 -10.70
C ILE A 124 4.89 9.73 -10.37
N ARG A 125 6.13 9.66 -9.86
CA ARG A 125 6.84 8.37 -9.70
C ARG A 125 6.17 7.39 -8.75
N PRO A 126 5.61 7.81 -7.58
CA PRO A 126 4.86 6.88 -6.73
C PRO A 126 3.67 6.23 -7.48
N LEU A 127 2.88 7.05 -8.20
CA LEU A 127 1.73 6.53 -8.96
C LEU A 127 2.16 5.65 -10.13
N GLN A 128 3.21 6.02 -10.87
CA GLN A 128 3.77 5.20 -11.94
C GLN A 128 4.15 3.81 -11.44
N ASP A 129 4.82 3.74 -10.28
CA ASP A 129 5.24 2.46 -9.70
C ASP A 129 4.03 1.61 -9.27
N LEU A 130 3.01 2.21 -8.67
CA LEU A 130 1.81 1.46 -8.29
C LEU A 130 1.01 1.01 -9.53
N GLN A 131 0.87 1.84 -10.55
CA GLN A 131 0.25 1.43 -11.80
C GLN A 131 1.03 0.29 -12.48
N GLN A 132 2.35 0.34 -12.48
CA GLN A 132 3.18 -0.74 -13.00
C GLN A 132 3.09 -2.01 -12.16
N ALA A 133 2.98 -1.89 -10.83
CA ALA A 133 2.75 -3.01 -9.93
C ALA A 133 1.42 -3.72 -10.23
N ILE A 134 0.34 -2.96 -10.43
CA ILE A 134 -0.98 -3.50 -10.80
C ILE A 134 -0.89 -4.25 -12.14
N ARG A 135 -0.24 -3.67 -13.16
CA ARG A 135 -0.02 -4.33 -14.45
C ARG A 135 0.75 -5.64 -14.29
N TYR A 136 1.88 -5.58 -13.58
CA TYR A 136 2.70 -6.76 -13.36
C TYR A 136 1.90 -7.88 -12.70
N VAL A 137 1.18 -7.60 -11.62
CA VAL A 137 0.39 -8.59 -10.88
C VAL A 137 -0.73 -9.14 -11.76
N ARG A 138 -1.43 -8.28 -12.50
CA ARG A 138 -2.54 -8.66 -13.40
C ARG A 138 -2.06 -9.52 -14.57
N LYS A 139 -0.97 -9.16 -15.21
CA LYS A 139 -0.34 -9.91 -16.31
C LYS A 139 0.16 -11.29 -15.86
N ASN A 140 0.64 -11.39 -14.63
CA ASN A 140 1.18 -12.63 -14.05
C ASN A 140 0.17 -13.35 -13.15
N ALA A 141 -1.12 -13.06 -13.27
CA ALA A 141 -2.14 -13.61 -12.38
C ALA A 141 -2.14 -15.14 -12.31
N SER A 142 -1.95 -15.82 -13.46
CA SER A 142 -1.87 -17.28 -13.54
C SER A 142 -0.66 -17.86 -12.77
N VAL A 143 0.49 -17.17 -12.80
CA VAL A 143 1.71 -17.60 -12.07
C VAL A 143 1.45 -17.61 -10.56
N TYR A 144 0.68 -16.64 -10.06
CA TYR A 144 0.33 -16.52 -8.65
C TYR A 144 -0.98 -17.23 -8.29
N LYS A 145 -1.63 -17.89 -9.26
CA LYS A 145 -2.95 -18.55 -9.09
C LYS A 145 -3.98 -17.60 -8.50
N ILE A 146 -4.03 -16.37 -9.01
CA ILE A 146 -5.01 -15.32 -8.63
C ILE A 146 -5.89 -14.98 -9.83
N SER A 147 -7.05 -14.40 -9.56
CA SER A 147 -7.92 -13.84 -10.58
C SER A 147 -7.41 -12.47 -11.01
N PRO A 148 -7.29 -12.18 -12.32
CA PRO A 148 -6.91 -10.84 -12.80
C PRO A 148 -7.96 -9.75 -12.50
N SER A 149 -9.17 -10.14 -12.05
CA SER A 149 -10.27 -9.25 -11.65
C SER A 149 -10.47 -9.15 -10.13
N LYS A 150 -9.51 -9.65 -9.33
CA LYS A 150 -9.54 -9.59 -7.86
C LYS A 150 -8.20 -9.07 -7.29
N ILE A 151 -7.71 -7.98 -7.84
CA ILE A 151 -6.45 -7.34 -7.43
C ILE A 151 -6.76 -6.01 -6.77
N GLY A 152 -6.64 -5.97 -5.43
CA GLY A 152 -6.83 -4.76 -4.66
C GLY A 152 -5.54 -4.03 -4.36
N VAL A 153 -5.69 -2.77 -3.96
CA VAL A 153 -4.62 -1.95 -3.40
C VAL A 153 -4.89 -1.65 -1.94
N MET A 154 -3.88 -1.68 -1.10
CA MET A 154 -3.96 -1.27 0.29
C MET A 154 -2.92 -0.21 0.56
N GLY A 155 -3.29 0.86 1.26
CA GLY A 155 -2.35 1.93 1.58
C GLY A 155 -2.56 2.51 2.97
N PHE A 156 -1.46 3.00 3.55
CA PHE A 156 -1.40 3.56 4.88
C PHE A 156 -0.98 5.03 4.80
N SER A 157 -1.67 5.95 5.50
CA SER A 157 -1.27 7.35 5.54
C SER A 157 -1.04 7.95 4.13
N ALA A 158 0.15 8.42 3.81
CA ALA A 158 0.54 8.85 2.45
C ALA A 158 0.49 7.71 1.42
N GLY A 159 0.76 6.46 1.82
CA GLY A 159 0.52 5.28 0.99
C GLY A 159 -0.97 5.03 0.75
N GLY A 160 -1.84 5.44 1.69
CA GLY A 160 -3.29 5.50 1.53
C GLY A 160 -3.71 6.53 0.47
N HIS A 161 -3.04 7.69 0.45
CA HIS A 161 -3.20 8.67 -0.62
C HIS A 161 -2.81 8.08 -1.98
N LEU A 162 -1.67 7.40 -2.05
CA LEU A 162 -1.22 6.73 -3.28
C LEU A 162 -2.24 5.67 -3.75
N ALA A 163 -2.76 4.84 -2.86
CA ALA A 163 -3.78 3.83 -3.17
C ALA A 163 -5.11 4.46 -3.63
N ALA A 164 -5.55 5.56 -2.99
CA ALA A 164 -6.71 6.33 -3.40
C ALA A 164 -6.50 7.00 -4.78
N THR A 165 -5.29 7.55 -5.03
CA THR A 165 -4.94 8.13 -6.33
C THR A 165 -4.98 7.07 -7.44
N ALA A 166 -4.42 5.87 -7.22
CA ALA A 166 -4.55 4.78 -8.19
C ALA A 166 -6.02 4.36 -8.42
N SER A 167 -6.86 4.46 -7.40
CA SER A 167 -8.29 4.11 -7.45
C SER A 167 -9.16 5.16 -8.17
N THR A 168 -8.69 6.39 -8.29
CA THR A 168 -9.43 7.51 -8.93
C THR A 168 -8.85 7.94 -10.28
N HIS A 169 -7.54 7.71 -10.49
CA HIS A 169 -6.80 8.15 -11.68
C HIS A 169 -6.41 7.01 -12.64
N PHE A 170 -6.99 5.82 -12.51
CA PHE A 170 -6.64 4.68 -13.39
C PHE A 170 -6.90 4.93 -14.89
N GLY A 171 -7.80 5.86 -15.23
CA GLY A 171 -8.00 6.31 -16.62
C GLY A 171 -6.89 7.21 -17.15
N HIS A 172 -5.98 7.68 -16.29
CA HIS A 172 -4.82 8.48 -16.64
C HIS A 172 -3.54 7.75 -16.22
N GLN A 173 -2.92 7.10 -17.20
CA GLN A 173 -1.66 6.40 -16.96
C GLN A 173 -0.50 7.39 -17.03
N VAL A 174 0.40 7.34 -16.05
CA VAL A 174 1.47 8.33 -15.91
C VAL A 174 2.85 7.77 -16.27
N GLY A 175 3.70 8.63 -16.80
CA GLY A 175 5.07 8.31 -17.19
C GLY A 175 5.19 7.34 -18.37
N GLU A 176 6.32 6.68 -18.48
CA GLU A 176 6.58 5.65 -19.49
C GLU A 176 5.79 4.38 -19.17
N ILE A 177 4.97 3.94 -20.11
CA ILE A 177 4.02 2.86 -19.93
C ILE A 177 4.54 1.59 -20.62
N VAL A 178 4.63 0.51 -19.82
CA VAL A 178 4.88 -0.83 -20.33
C VAL A 178 3.55 -1.59 -20.31
N ASP A 179 3.21 -2.28 -21.40
CA ASP A 179 1.94 -3.03 -21.54
C ASP A 179 0.68 -2.13 -21.37
N PRO A 180 0.45 -1.15 -22.27
CA PRO A 180 -0.64 -0.16 -22.13
C PRO A 180 -2.05 -0.76 -22.13
N ASP A 181 -2.24 -1.95 -22.71
CA ASP A 181 -3.53 -2.64 -22.81
C ASP A 181 -3.95 -3.33 -21.51
N VAL A 182 -3.04 -3.44 -20.53
CA VAL A 182 -3.33 -4.03 -19.23
C VAL A 182 -3.91 -2.97 -18.30
N SER A 183 -5.14 -3.17 -17.85
CA SER A 183 -5.82 -2.25 -16.93
C SER A 183 -5.04 -2.03 -15.64
N VAL A 184 -4.91 -0.77 -15.24
CA VAL A 184 -4.31 -0.34 -13.96
C VAL A 184 -5.36 0.00 -12.90
N ARG A 185 -6.65 -0.22 -13.20
CA ARG A 185 -7.71 -0.02 -12.23
C ARG A 185 -7.64 -1.11 -11.15
N PRO A 186 -7.52 -0.75 -9.86
CA PRO A 186 -7.69 -1.72 -8.78
C PRO A 186 -9.13 -2.26 -8.75
N ASP A 187 -9.31 -3.50 -8.30
CA ASP A 187 -10.65 -4.08 -8.20
C ASP A 187 -11.32 -3.72 -6.85
N PHE A 188 -10.53 -3.38 -5.84
CA PHE A 188 -10.96 -2.81 -4.56
C PHE A 188 -9.82 -2.02 -3.91
N SER A 189 -10.14 -1.18 -2.91
CA SER A 189 -9.15 -0.42 -2.14
C SER A 189 -9.34 -0.58 -0.63
N ILE A 190 -8.22 -0.62 0.10
CA ILE A 190 -8.17 -0.68 1.56
C ILE A 190 -7.33 0.50 2.03
N LEU A 191 -7.94 1.44 2.74
CA LEU A 191 -7.35 2.73 3.07
C LEU A 191 -7.26 2.91 4.60
N MET A 192 -6.04 2.85 5.11
CA MET A 192 -5.76 2.90 6.54
C MET A 192 -5.30 4.30 6.94
N TYR A 193 -6.08 4.98 7.78
CA TYR A 193 -5.82 6.38 8.20
C TYR A 193 -5.25 7.23 7.06
N PRO A 194 -5.92 7.19 5.88
CA PRO A 194 -5.35 7.73 4.67
C PRO A 194 -5.31 9.24 4.69
N VAL A 195 -4.26 9.81 4.10
CA VAL A 195 -4.37 11.12 3.49
C VAL A 195 -5.23 10.95 2.23
N ILE A 196 -6.18 11.83 2.00
CA ILE A 196 -7.09 11.81 0.84
C ILE A 196 -7.08 13.15 0.12
N SER A 197 -7.30 14.22 0.90
CA SER A 197 -7.41 15.57 0.38
C SER A 197 -6.11 16.35 0.56
N PHE A 198 -5.81 17.15 -0.45
CA PHE A 198 -4.78 18.19 -0.35
C PHE A 198 -5.38 19.59 -0.23
N THR A 199 -6.73 19.70 -0.13
CA THR A 199 -7.40 20.99 0.11
C THR A 199 -7.10 21.52 1.51
N ASP A 200 -7.08 22.85 1.65
CA ASP A 200 -6.85 23.47 2.93
C ASP A 200 -7.94 23.06 3.94
N GLY A 201 -7.55 22.86 5.19
CA GLY A 201 -8.43 22.37 6.26
C GLY A 201 -8.48 20.84 6.41
N LEU A 202 -8.11 20.06 5.37
CA LEU A 202 -8.03 18.60 5.44
C LEU A 202 -6.62 18.05 5.16
N ALA A 203 -5.81 18.83 4.45
CA ALA A 203 -4.50 18.39 3.99
C ALA A 203 -3.56 18.02 5.13
N HIS A 204 -2.91 16.84 5.02
CA HIS A 204 -1.66 16.61 5.72
C HIS A 204 -0.55 17.33 4.95
N LEU A 205 -0.16 18.51 5.44
CA LEU A 205 0.72 19.45 4.73
C LEU A 205 2.04 18.81 4.32
N GLY A 206 2.68 18.04 5.20
CA GLY A 206 3.93 17.36 4.88
C GLY A 206 3.81 16.40 3.71
N SER A 207 2.70 15.65 3.59
CA SER A 207 2.47 14.76 2.44
C SER A 207 2.24 15.55 1.15
N ARG A 208 1.48 16.65 1.22
CA ARG A 208 1.24 17.54 0.07
C ARG A 208 2.55 18.15 -0.43
N GLU A 209 3.34 18.70 0.47
CA GLU A 209 4.60 19.36 0.15
C GLU A 209 5.64 18.36 -0.40
N ASN A 210 5.75 17.19 0.21
CA ASN A 210 6.66 16.16 -0.29
C ASN A 210 6.25 15.64 -1.66
N LEU A 211 4.95 15.41 -1.93
CA LEU A 211 4.51 14.91 -3.22
C LEU A 211 4.64 15.96 -4.32
N LEU A 212 4.13 17.17 -4.09
CA LEU A 212 4.03 18.21 -5.11
C LEU A 212 5.30 19.07 -5.23
N ASN A 213 6.19 19.02 -4.22
CA ASN A 213 7.42 19.80 -4.18
C ASN A 213 7.14 21.30 -4.41
N LYS A 214 7.76 21.90 -5.45
CA LYS A 214 7.58 23.30 -5.83
C LYS A 214 6.33 23.55 -6.67
N ASN A 215 5.61 22.50 -7.08
CA ASN A 215 4.47 22.55 -8.01
C ASN A 215 3.13 22.61 -7.28
N ILE A 216 3.05 23.28 -6.13
CA ILE A 216 1.82 23.42 -5.36
C ILE A 216 0.97 24.53 -6.00
N THR A 217 0.08 24.13 -6.93
CA THR A 217 -0.92 25.02 -7.54
C THR A 217 -2.33 24.58 -7.15
N VAL A 218 -3.31 25.46 -7.35
CA VAL A 218 -4.73 25.14 -7.10
C VAL A 218 -5.18 23.91 -7.92
N GLU A 219 -4.72 23.82 -9.16
CA GLU A 219 -5.02 22.70 -10.06
C GLU A 219 -4.44 21.39 -9.53
N LYS A 220 -3.18 21.39 -9.09
CA LYS A 220 -2.52 20.21 -8.51
C LYS A 220 -3.16 19.82 -7.17
N ILE A 221 -3.51 20.77 -6.33
CA ILE A 221 -4.25 20.51 -5.10
C ILE A 221 -5.56 19.78 -5.42
N LYS A 222 -6.33 20.27 -6.41
CA LYS A 222 -7.59 19.62 -6.83
C LYS A 222 -7.34 18.25 -7.45
N GLU A 223 -6.35 18.13 -8.33
CA GLU A 223 -5.99 16.88 -9.00
C GLU A 223 -5.67 15.77 -8.00
N TYR A 224 -4.89 16.09 -6.96
CA TYR A 224 -4.47 15.14 -5.93
C TYR A 224 -5.38 15.10 -4.69
N SER A 225 -6.53 15.79 -4.71
CA SER A 225 -7.59 15.63 -3.72
C SER A 225 -8.56 14.54 -4.21
N ASN A 226 -8.35 13.32 -3.71
CA ASN A 226 -8.96 12.11 -4.26
C ASN A 226 -10.49 12.06 -4.09
N GLU A 227 -11.04 12.71 -3.08
CA GLU A 227 -12.47 12.85 -2.87
C GLU A 227 -13.14 13.64 -4.03
N LEU A 228 -12.40 14.55 -4.67
CA LEU A 228 -12.86 15.32 -5.82
C LEU A 228 -12.75 14.54 -7.15
N GLN A 229 -12.05 13.42 -7.15
CA GLN A 229 -11.75 12.62 -8.34
C GLN A 229 -12.57 11.32 -8.44
N VAL A 230 -13.46 11.08 -7.48
CA VAL A 230 -14.33 9.88 -7.48
C VAL A 230 -15.28 9.89 -8.66
N LYS A 231 -15.28 8.79 -9.42
CA LYS A 231 -16.12 8.54 -10.63
C LYS A 231 -16.97 7.30 -10.40
N LYS A 232 -17.95 7.03 -11.29
CA LYS A 232 -18.84 5.86 -11.21
C LYS A 232 -18.11 4.52 -11.24
N ASP A 233 -16.93 4.48 -11.83
CA ASP A 233 -16.09 3.30 -11.97
C ASP A 233 -14.93 3.23 -10.95
N THR A 234 -14.88 4.15 -9.99
CA THR A 234 -13.99 4.04 -8.83
C THR A 234 -14.30 2.74 -8.07
N PRO A 235 -13.29 1.95 -7.65
CA PRO A 235 -13.54 0.67 -6.98
C PRO A 235 -14.16 0.84 -5.58
N PRO A 236 -14.85 -0.20 -5.06
CA PRO A 236 -15.31 -0.23 -3.68
C PRO A 236 -14.14 -0.09 -2.68
N ALA A 237 -14.43 0.46 -1.51
CA ALA A 237 -13.41 0.81 -0.53
C ALA A 237 -13.73 0.37 0.90
N PHE A 238 -12.70 -0.09 1.62
CA PHE A 238 -12.71 -0.27 3.06
C PHE A 238 -11.79 0.76 3.71
N LEU A 239 -12.26 1.47 4.75
CA LEU A 239 -11.50 2.51 5.41
C LEU A 239 -11.45 2.30 6.92
N VAL A 240 -10.30 2.63 7.53
CA VAL A 240 -10.15 2.67 8.99
C VAL A 240 -9.44 3.95 9.39
N HIS A 241 -9.96 4.63 10.42
CA HIS A 241 -9.35 5.85 10.95
C HIS A 241 -9.58 5.95 12.46
N THR A 242 -8.84 6.83 13.15
CA THR A 242 -9.11 7.17 14.54
C THR A 242 -9.36 8.67 14.70
N ILE A 243 -10.17 9.05 15.71
CA ILE A 243 -10.52 10.47 15.94
C ILE A 243 -9.30 11.26 16.44
N ASP A 244 -8.42 10.62 17.20
CA ASP A 244 -7.21 11.23 17.78
C ASP A 244 -6.00 11.20 16.85
N ASP A 245 -6.20 10.96 15.54
CA ASP A 245 -5.16 10.93 14.53
C ASP A 245 -4.71 12.34 14.11
N GLY A 246 -3.39 12.51 13.90
CA GLY A 246 -2.83 13.76 13.36
C GLY A 246 -3.17 14.00 11.89
N VAL A 247 -3.47 12.95 11.10
CA VAL A 247 -4.15 13.05 9.81
C VAL A 247 -5.65 13.09 10.09
N LEU A 248 -6.28 14.22 9.79
CA LEU A 248 -7.67 14.46 10.15
C LEU A 248 -8.60 13.38 9.60
N VAL A 249 -9.43 12.79 10.46
CA VAL A 249 -10.44 11.78 10.10
C VAL A 249 -11.39 12.26 9.00
N GLY A 250 -11.53 13.57 8.83
CA GLY A 250 -12.26 14.20 7.74
C GLY A 250 -11.82 13.73 6.35
N ASN A 251 -10.54 13.35 6.17
CA ASN A 251 -10.06 12.74 4.93
C ASN A 251 -10.88 11.49 4.56
N SER A 252 -11.02 10.55 5.47
CA SER A 252 -11.82 9.33 5.24
C SER A 252 -13.31 9.62 5.08
N ILE A 253 -13.85 10.56 5.86
CA ILE A 253 -15.26 10.92 5.81
C ILE A 253 -15.62 11.53 4.43
N GLU A 254 -14.84 12.47 3.93
CA GLU A 254 -15.12 13.10 2.63
C GLU A 254 -14.97 12.11 1.47
N TYR A 255 -14.01 11.18 1.54
CA TYR A 255 -13.88 10.14 0.53
C TYR A 255 -15.08 9.21 0.50
N VAL A 256 -15.58 8.75 1.65
CA VAL A 256 -16.79 7.91 1.74
C VAL A 256 -18.03 8.65 1.24
N LYS A 257 -18.18 9.95 1.56
CA LYS A 257 -19.28 10.77 1.00
C LYS A 257 -19.19 10.84 -0.52
N ALA A 258 -18.00 11.04 -1.07
CA ALA A 258 -17.78 11.07 -2.52
C ALA A 258 -18.14 9.71 -3.18
N LEU A 259 -17.69 8.58 -2.60
CA LEU A 259 -18.05 7.24 -3.06
C LEU A 259 -19.57 7.03 -3.04
N LYS A 260 -20.23 7.36 -1.93
CA LYS A 260 -21.67 7.27 -1.77
C LYS A 260 -22.42 8.09 -2.82
N SER A 261 -21.94 9.29 -3.15
CA SER A 261 -22.54 10.16 -4.16
C SER A 261 -22.55 9.56 -5.58
N LYS A 262 -21.69 8.55 -5.81
CA LYS A 262 -21.56 7.79 -7.06
C LYS A 262 -22.10 6.36 -6.95
N GLU A 263 -22.79 6.04 -5.84
CA GLU A 263 -23.39 4.72 -5.55
C GLU A 263 -22.34 3.60 -5.47
N ILE A 264 -21.10 3.94 -5.05
CA ILE A 264 -20.01 2.98 -4.89
C ILE A 264 -20.03 2.44 -3.47
N PRO A 265 -19.99 1.10 -3.26
CA PRO A 265 -19.92 0.50 -1.95
C PRO A 265 -18.68 0.96 -1.16
N ALA A 266 -18.88 1.34 0.09
CA ALA A 266 -17.80 1.68 1.00
C ALA A 266 -18.17 1.28 2.43
N GLU A 267 -17.19 0.70 3.14
CA GLU A 267 -17.28 0.42 4.57
C GLU A 267 -16.21 1.22 5.31
N MET A 268 -16.58 1.85 6.43
CA MET A 268 -15.65 2.67 7.20
C MET A 268 -15.80 2.42 8.69
N HIS A 269 -14.67 2.19 9.36
CA HIS A 269 -14.57 2.07 10.81
C HIS A 269 -13.81 3.25 11.40
N ILE A 270 -14.45 3.98 12.31
CA ILE A 270 -13.83 5.07 13.06
C ILE A 270 -13.73 4.65 14.54
N TYR A 271 -12.53 4.69 15.08
CA TYR A 271 -12.27 4.44 16.50
C TYR A 271 -11.94 5.74 17.23
N ASP A 272 -12.32 5.82 18.51
CA ASP A 272 -12.04 6.99 19.35
C ASP A 272 -10.53 7.20 19.57
N LYS A 273 -9.80 6.11 19.82
CA LYS A 273 -8.37 6.09 20.17
C LYS A 273 -7.57 5.16 19.28
N GLY A 274 -6.30 5.54 19.05
CA GLY A 274 -5.33 4.75 18.27
C GLY A 274 -4.18 5.60 17.76
N GLY A 275 -4.38 6.90 17.60
CA GLY A 275 -3.41 7.82 17.02
C GLY A 275 -3.06 7.47 15.57
N HIS A 276 -1.97 8.03 15.05
CA HIS A 276 -1.50 7.76 13.70
C HIS A 276 -0.58 6.55 13.63
N GLY A 277 -0.67 5.77 12.55
CA GLY A 277 0.29 4.69 12.28
C GLY A 277 0.10 3.46 13.18
N PHE A 278 -1.13 3.17 13.61
CA PHE A 278 -1.41 1.99 14.44
C PHE A 278 -1.14 0.67 13.70
N SER A 279 -1.51 0.51 12.43
CA SER A 279 -1.22 -0.66 11.58
C SER A 279 -1.04 -2.00 12.36
N MET A 280 -0.01 -2.79 12.03
CA MET A 280 0.30 -4.07 12.70
C MET A 280 1.21 -3.92 13.94
N LYS A 281 1.14 -2.79 14.64
CA LYS A 281 1.93 -2.60 15.87
C LYS A 281 1.46 -3.56 16.97
N LYS A 282 2.43 -4.23 17.61
CA LYS A 282 2.15 -5.12 18.76
C LYS A 282 1.61 -4.38 19.99
N SER A 283 1.84 -3.08 20.07
CA SER A 283 1.38 -2.20 21.14
C SER A 283 -0.09 -1.78 21.00
N ASN A 284 -0.74 -2.08 19.88
CA ASN A 284 -2.16 -1.76 19.71
C ASN A 284 -3.01 -2.46 20.74
N THR A 285 -3.87 -1.71 21.42
CA THR A 285 -4.80 -2.20 22.44
C THR A 285 -6.20 -1.64 22.20
N GLY A 286 -7.19 -2.20 22.88
CA GLY A 286 -8.57 -1.72 22.77
C GLY A 286 -9.23 -1.98 21.41
N PRO A 287 -10.30 -1.23 21.09
CA PRO A 287 -11.10 -1.44 19.87
C PRO A 287 -10.31 -1.35 18.57
N VAL A 288 -9.35 -0.42 18.46
CA VAL A 288 -8.55 -0.23 17.24
C VAL A 288 -7.75 -1.49 16.89
N ALA A 289 -7.32 -2.28 17.87
CA ALA A 289 -6.60 -3.54 17.62
C ALA A 289 -7.43 -4.58 16.84
N LYS A 290 -8.75 -4.36 16.69
CA LYS A 290 -9.69 -5.24 15.98
C LYS A 290 -9.86 -4.88 14.50
N TRP A 291 -9.18 -3.86 14.00
CA TRP A 291 -9.31 -3.50 12.60
C TRP A 291 -8.98 -4.64 11.62
N PRO A 292 -8.01 -5.55 11.91
CA PRO A 292 -7.71 -6.64 10.98
C PRO A 292 -8.85 -7.67 10.89
N ASP A 293 -9.63 -7.85 11.97
CA ASP A 293 -10.80 -8.72 11.97
C ASP A 293 -11.92 -8.10 11.12
N ARG A 294 -12.16 -6.77 11.27
CA ARG A 294 -13.14 -6.05 10.43
C ARG A 294 -12.77 -6.13 8.95
N LEU A 295 -11.49 -5.96 8.60
CA LEU A 295 -11.03 -6.12 7.23
C LEU A 295 -11.26 -7.54 6.71
N ALA A 296 -10.99 -8.55 7.53
CA ALA A 296 -11.21 -9.94 7.13
C ALA A 296 -12.70 -10.21 6.84
N GLU A 297 -13.60 -9.73 7.69
CA GLU A 297 -15.06 -9.84 7.51
C GLU A 297 -15.51 -9.17 6.20
N TRP A 298 -15.08 -7.94 5.95
CA TRP A 298 -15.39 -7.24 4.70
C TRP A 298 -14.88 -7.98 3.46
N MET A 299 -13.65 -8.49 3.51
CA MET A 299 -13.10 -9.26 2.40
C MET A 299 -13.82 -10.60 2.19
N GLN A 300 -14.32 -11.24 3.25
CA GLN A 300 -15.12 -12.47 3.18
C GLN A 300 -16.48 -12.20 2.53
N GLU A 301 -17.17 -11.13 2.93
CA GLU A 301 -18.46 -10.71 2.35
C GLU A 301 -18.36 -10.50 0.83
N HIS A 302 -17.23 -9.96 0.37
CA HIS A 302 -16.97 -9.70 -1.05
C HIS A 302 -16.30 -10.88 -1.79
N ASN A 303 -16.13 -12.04 -1.16
CA ASN A 303 -15.46 -13.21 -1.73
C ASN A 303 -14.01 -12.95 -2.19
N TRP A 304 -13.28 -12.08 -1.48
CA TRP A 304 -11.84 -11.83 -1.65
C TRP A 304 -11.00 -12.55 -0.60
N MET A 305 -11.61 -13.08 0.44
CA MET A 305 -11.01 -13.94 1.47
C MET A 305 -12.00 -15.06 1.83
N LYS A 306 -11.49 -16.19 2.30
CA LYS A 306 -12.33 -17.27 2.84
C LYS A 306 -12.25 -17.29 4.36
#